data_1a76a3cbb0fbb006cb900804649ee7cd
#
_entry.id   1a76a3cbb0fbb006cb900804649ee7cd
#
_cell.length_a   1.000
_cell.length_b   1.000
_cell.length_c   1.000
_cell.angle_alpha   90.00
_cell.angle_beta   90.00
_cell.angle_gamma   90.00
#
_symmetry.space_group_name_H-M   'P 1'
#
loop_
_entity.id
_entity.type
_entity.pdbx_description
1 polymer ?
#
loop_
_entity_poly.entity_id
_entity_poly.type
_entity_poly.pdbx_seq_one_letter_code
_entity_poly.pdbx_strand_id
1 'polypeptide(L)'
;MAVDSLIARLRGLDICDLSDAVDALGLPPAVTGLAPASVVRPIAGRAVTVKLIAGNVPPGAPPRHLCTGAIEAAGPDDVIVIEQRSGI
;
A
#
# COMPACT_ATOMS: atom_id res chain seq x y z
N MET A 1 -9.44 -4.37 18.81
CA MET A 1 -7.99 -4.60 18.70
C MET A 1 -7.35 -3.37 18.07
N ALA A 2 -6.29 -2.84 18.65
CA ALA A 2 -5.57 -1.71 18.08
C ALA A 2 -4.89 -2.11 16.76
N VAL A 3 -4.78 -1.16 15.82
CA VAL A 3 -4.16 -1.40 14.50
C VAL A 3 -2.73 -1.90 14.65
N ASP A 4 -1.96 -1.33 15.58
CA ASP A 4 -0.56 -1.74 15.79
C ASP A 4 -0.44 -3.19 16.27
N SER A 5 -1.37 -3.65 17.12
CA SER A 5 -1.43 -5.05 17.55
C SER A 5 -1.76 -5.98 16.39
N LEU A 6 -2.65 -5.58 15.51
CA LEU A 6 -3.01 -6.34 14.31
C LEU A 6 -1.81 -6.48 13.37
N ILE A 7 -1.10 -5.39 13.13
CA ILE A 7 0.10 -5.38 12.27
C ILE A 7 1.17 -6.30 12.84
N ALA A 8 1.41 -6.25 14.16
CA ALA A 8 2.38 -7.11 14.82
C ALA A 8 2.03 -8.60 14.64
N ARG A 9 0.75 -8.94 14.71
CA ARG A 9 0.28 -10.32 14.47
C ARG A 9 0.47 -10.73 13.01
N LEU A 10 0.17 -9.84 12.08
CA LEU A 10 0.35 -10.13 10.65
C LEU A 10 1.81 -10.38 10.30
N ARG A 11 2.75 -9.67 10.90
CA ARG A 11 4.18 -9.86 10.68
C ARG A 11 4.67 -11.24 11.09
N GLY A 12 3.99 -11.89 12.03
CA GLY A 12 4.32 -13.23 12.49
C GLY A 12 3.74 -14.37 11.65
N LEU A 13 2.94 -14.05 10.62
CA LEU A 13 2.26 -15.05 9.81
C LEU A 13 2.97 -15.28 8.48
N ASP A 14 2.92 -16.53 8.00
CA ASP A 14 3.38 -16.88 6.66
C ASP A 14 2.40 -16.30 5.62
N ILE A 15 2.93 -15.84 4.50
CA ILE A 15 2.13 -15.29 3.40
C ILE A 15 1.15 -16.31 2.83
N CYS A 16 1.53 -17.59 2.80
CA CYS A 16 0.63 -18.66 2.35
C CYS A 16 -0.57 -18.80 3.26
N ASP A 17 -0.38 -18.73 4.57
CA ASP A 17 -1.47 -18.78 5.53
C ASP A 17 -2.41 -17.58 5.38
N LEU A 18 -1.86 -16.40 5.12
CA LEU A 18 -2.65 -15.19 4.86
C LEU A 18 -3.48 -15.31 3.59
N SER A 19 -2.90 -15.84 2.53
CA SER A 19 -3.60 -16.07 1.27
C SER A 19 -4.76 -17.06 1.43
N ASP A 20 -4.53 -18.14 2.15
CA ASP A 20 -5.56 -19.14 2.44
C ASP A 20 -6.69 -18.55 3.30
N ALA A 21 -6.35 -17.73 4.28
CA ALA A 21 -7.35 -17.07 5.12
C ALA A 21 -8.21 -16.08 4.32
N VAL A 22 -7.61 -15.32 3.41
CA VAL A 22 -8.33 -14.40 2.52
C VAL A 22 -9.36 -15.18 1.68
N ASP A 23 -8.95 -16.32 1.12
CA ASP A 23 -9.84 -17.18 0.33
C ASP A 23 -10.96 -17.76 1.19
N ALA A 24 -10.64 -18.24 2.39
CA ALA A 24 -11.62 -18.82 3.30
C ALA A 24 -12.67 -17.82 3.76
N LEU A 25 -12.30 -16.54 3.89
CA LEU A 25 -13.20 -15.48 4.29
C LEU A 25 -14.00 -14.89 3.12
N GLY A 26 -13.74 -15.33 1.89
CA GLY A 26 -14.42 -14.81 0.70
C GLY A 26 -14.04 -13.38 0.36
N LEU A 27 -12.87 -12.92 0.81
CA LEU A 27 -12.36 -11.59 0.51
C LEU A 27 -11.74 -11.55 -0.89
N PRO A 28 -11.53 -10.35 -1.48
CA PRO A 28 -10.81 -10.24 -2.74
C PRO A 28 -9.45 -10.93 -2.67
N PRO A 29 -9.02 -11.60 -3.75
CA PRO A 29 -7.78 -12.40 -3.71
C PRO A 29 -6.55 -11.53 -3.50
N ALA A 30 -5.48 -12.17 -3.03
CA ALA A 30 -4.18 -11.52 -2.90
C ALA A 30 -3.69 -11.02 -4.27
N VAL A 31 -3.08 -9.83 -4.27
CA VAL A 31 -2.50 -9.25 -5.49
C VAL A 31 -1.15 -9.90 -5.76
N THR A 32 -0.96 -10.36 -6.98
CA THR A 32 0.31 -10.95 -7.45
C THR A 32 0.87 -10.15 -8.62
N GLY A 33 2.12 -10.42 -8.99
CA GLY A 33 2.72 -9.78 -10.14
C GLY A 33 3.49 -8.50 -9.85
N LEU A 34 3.61 -8.12 -8.57
CA LEU A 34 4.47 -7.00 -8.19
C LEU A 34 5.90 -7.48 -8.06
N ALA A 35 6.78 -6.97 -8.95
CA ALA A 35 8.18 -7.33 -8.90
C ALA A 35 8.94 -6.49 -7.87
N PRO A 36 9.86 -7.09 -7.09
CA PRO A 36 10.67 -6.31 -6.16
C PRO A 36 11.66 -5.42 -6.91
N ALA A 37 11.74 -4.15 -6.50
CA ALA A 37 12.67 -3.17 -7.06
C ALA A 37 13.83 -2.84 -6.12
N SER A 38 13.82 -3.39 -4.93
CA SER A 38 14.84 -3.18 -3.92
C SER A 38 15.06 -4.48 -3.12
N VAL A 39 15.43 -4.39 -1.86
CA VAL A 39 15.64 -5.57 -1.03
C VAL A 39 14.36 -6.39 -0.92
N VAL A 40 14.47 -7.69 -1.19
CA VAL A 40 13.33 -8.63 -1.07
C VAL A 40 13.18 -9.01 0.40
N ARG A 41 12.09 -8.60 1.02
CA ARG A 41 11.74 -8.98 2.39
C ARG A 41 10.23 -8.87 2.61
N PRO A 42 9.66 -9.70 3.47
CA PRO A 42 8.26 -9.53 3.87
C PRO A 42 8.08 -8.22 4.63
N ILE A 43 7.00 -7.50 4.32
CA ILE A 43 6.63 -6.29 5.04
C ILE A 43 5.15 -6.38 5.40
N ALA A 44 4.78 -5.76 6.51
CA ALA A 44 3.40 -5.57 6.92
C ALA A 44 3.31 -4.22 7.62
N GLY A 45 2.32 -3.44 7.27
CA GLY A 45 2.14 -2.13 7.83
C GLY A 45 0.78 -1.54 7.49
N ARG A 46 0.51 -0.39 8.07
CA ARG A 46 -0.68 0.39 7.75
C ARG A 46 -0.51 0.97 6.34
N ALA A 47 -1.53 0.81 5.51
CA ALA A 47 -1.50 1.33 4.14
C ALA A 47 -1.79 2.83 4.11
N VAL A 48 -0.94 3.57 3.41
CA VAL A 48 -1.20 4.95 3.01
C VAL A 48 -1.39 4.91 1.49
N THR A 49 -2.59 5.18 1.02
CA THR A 49 -2.94 4.97 -0.39
C THR A 49 -2.84 6.25 -1.19
N VAL A 50 -2.37 6.09 -2.44
CA VAL A 50 -2.28 7.18 -3.42
C VAL A 50 -2.95 6.71 -4.70
N LYS A 51 -3.81 7.56 -5.25
CA LYS A 51 -4.40 7.33 -6.57
C LYS A 51 -3.88 8.37 -7.53
N LEU A 52 -3.15 7.95 -8.54
CA LEU A 52 -2.71 8.83 -9.61
C LEU A 52 -3.79 8.91 -10.68
N ILE A 53 -4.21 10.12 -11.01
CA ILE A 53 -5.22 10.37 -12.03
C ILE A 53 -4.63 11.23 -13.14
N ALA A 54 -5.05 10.96 -14.38
CA ALA A 54 -4.69 11.80 -15.51
C ALA A 54 -5.46 13.13 -15.45
N GLY A 55 -4.82 14.20 -15.87
CA GLY A 55 -5.43 15.51 -15.93
C GLY A 55 -4.46 16.62 -15.65
N ASN A 56 -4.93 17.85 -15.79
CA ASN A 56 -4.14 19.03 -15.51
C ASN A 56 -4.23 19.41 -14.03
N VAL A 57 -3.15 19.98 -13.52
CA VAL A 57 -3.14 20.54 -12.18
C VAL A 57 -4.09 21.73 -12.14
N PRO A 58 -4.97 21.85 -11.13
CA PRO A 58 -5.86 23.00 -11.01
C PRO A 58 -5.09 24.31 -10.93
N PRO A 59 -5.60 25.40 -11.53
CA PRO A 59 -4.98 26.71 -11.43
C PRO A 59 -4.83 27.13 -9.96
N GLY A 60 -3.68 27.67 -9.60
CA GLY A 60 -3.40 28.13 -8.24
C GLY A 60 -2.95 27.04 -7.27
N ALA A 61 -2.91 25.79 -7.69
CA ALA A 61 -2.39 24.71 -6.84
C ALA A 61 -0.88 24.90 -6.63
N PRO A 62 -0.36 24.71 -5.39
CA PRO A 62 1.07 24.81 -5.15
C PRO A 62 1.81 23.68 -5.89
N PRO A 63 3.03 23.95 -6.41
CA PRO A 63 3.81 22.93 -7.07
C PRO A 63 4.19 21.84 -6.06
N ARG A 64 3.88 20.58 -6.38
CA ARG A 64 4.21 19.41 -5.57
C ARG A 64 4.64 18.27 -6.46
N HIS A 65 5.61 17.50 -5.96
CA HIS A 65 5.93 16.23 -6.59
C HIS A 65 4.80 15.23 -6.35
N LEU A 66 4.65 14.26 -7.25
CA LEU A 66 3.71 13.17 -7.07
C LEU A 66 4.03 12.44 -5.75
N CYS A 67 2.98 12.03 -5.05
CA CYS A 67 3.05 11.27 -3.80
C CYS A 67 3.61 12.05 -2.60
N THR A 68 3.90 13.35 -2.71
CA THR A 68 4.41 14.14 -1.58
C THR A 68 3.49 14.07 -0.36
N GLY A 69 2.18 14.21 -0.55
CA GLY A 69 1.23 14.15 0.54
C GLY A 69 1.24 12.80 1.27
N ALA A 70 1.38 11.71 0.53
CA ALA A 70 1.45 10.37 1.11
C ALA A 70 2.76 10.18 1.89
N ILE A 71 3.88 10.66 1.35
CA ILE A 71 5.18 10.58 2.03
C ILE A 71 5.13 11.36 3.34
N GLU A 72 4.56 12.56 3.34
CA GLU A 72 4.41 13.38 4.54
C GLU A 72 3.45 12.76 5.57
N ALA A 73 2.40 12.10 5.10
CA ALA A 73 1.41 11.47 5.98
C ALA A 73 1.86 10.14 6.54
N ALA A 74 2.78 9.44 5.87
CA ALA A 74 3.24 8.13 6.30
C ALA A 74 4.15 8.24 7.52
N GLY A 75 3.89 7.39 8.51
CA GLY A 75 4.75 7.21 9.67
C GLY A 75 5.75 6.07 9.44
N PRO A 76 6.62 5.82 10.44
CA PRO A 76 7.54 4.69 10.39
C PRO A 76 6.78 3.38 10.18
N ASP A 77 7.29 2.52 9.33
CA ASP A 77 6.72 1.20 9.00
C ASP A 77 5.36 1.23 8.28
N ASP A 78 4.85 2.39 7.93
CA ASP A 78 3.69 2.48 7.04
C ASP A 78 4.08 2.07 5.62
N VAL A 79 3.12 1.53 4.87
CA VAL A 79 3.32 1.08 3.49
C VAL A 79 2.56 1.99 2.55
N ILE A 80 3.28 2.66 1.65
CA ILE A 80 2.64 3.51 0.64
C ILE A 80 2.25 2.64 -0.54
N VAL A 81 0.96 2.63 -0.85
CA VAL A 81 0.39 1.86 -1.96
C VAL A 81 -0.12 2.83 -3.02
N ILE A 82 0.43 2.72 -4.22
CA ILE A 82 0.13 3.65 -5.31
C ILE A 82 -0.68 2.93 -6.38
N GLU A 83 -1.86 3.46 -6.67
CA GLU A 83 -2.65 3.04 -7.83
C GLU A 83 -2.31 3.94 -9.01
N GLN A 84 -1.84 3.34 -10.08
CA GLN A 84 -1.59 4.05 -11.34
C GLN A 84 -2.38 3.40 -12.45
N ARG A 85 -3.28 4.17 -13.07
CA ARG A 85 -4.04 3.70 -14.22
C ARG A 85 -3.24 3.88 -15.51
N SER A 86 -3.55 3.06 -16.52
CA SER A 86 -2.92 3.18 -17.84
C SER A 86 -3.15 4.57 -18.43
N GLY A 87 -2.14 5.10 -19.09
CA GLY A 87 -2.19 6.43 -19.68
C GLY A 87 -1.69 7.56 -18.79
N ILE A 88 -1.21 7.24 -17.60
CA ILE A 88 -0.61 8.23 -16.69
C ILE A 88 0.90 8.11 -16.72
#